data_4ac41114ad19defd39545940cd1a288a
#
_entry.id   4ac41114ad19defd39545940cd1a288a
#
_cell.length_a   1.000
_cell.length_b   1.000
_cell.length_c   1.000
_cell.angle_alpha   90.00
_cell.angle_beta   90.00
_cell.angle_gamma   90.00
#
_symmetry.space_group_name_H-M   'P 1'
#
loop_
_entity.id
_entity.type
_entity.pdbx_description
1 polymer ?
#
loop_
_entity_poly.entity_id
_entity_poly.type
_entity_poly.pdbx_seq_one_letter_code
_entity_poly.pdbx_strand_id
1 'polypeptide(L)'
;GLHTGGMYPRRLRAILPYLDWVGLDIKAPLSDEAAYEKVVRRKGAAAKVRSSLEMLLEAGVSIETRTTVHPEYHTEEQILQLARELSDAGIESYALQIYRQPRGLPEEHLLERVGSDYPHEETLKTLESLFKKFIYRRS
;
A
#
# COMPACT_ATOMS: atom_id res chain seq x y z
N GLY A 1 -3.41 -8.33 -16.30
CA GLY A 1 -3.23 -7.69 -15.02
C GLY A 1 -2.53 -6.33 -15.10
N LEU A 2 -2.73 -5.52 -14.10
CA LEU A 2 -2.16 -4.19 -14.03
C LEU A 2 -1.63 -3.93 -12.63
N HIS A 3 -0.43 -3.34 -12.53
CA HIS A 3 0.10 -2.75 -11.30
C HIS A 3 -0.07 -1.23 -11.36
N THR A 4 -0.61 -0.62 -10.30
CA THR A 4 -0.86 0.82 -10.28
C THR A 4 -0.80 1.38 -8.86
N GLY A 5 -0.48 2.66 -8.75
CA GLY A 5 -0.61 3.43 -7.51
C GLY A 5 -2.00 4.03 -7.31
N GLY A 6 -2.90 3.88 -8.26
CA GLY A 6 -4.28 4.38 -8.14
C GLY A 6 -4.42 5.90 -8.20
N MET A 7 -3.43 6.59 -8.74
CA MET A 7 -3.41 8.06 -8.77
C MET A 7 -4.23 8.66 -9.90
N TYR A 8 -4.70 7.85 -10.85
CA TYR A 8 -5.43 8.30 -12.02
C TYR A 8 -6.74 7.53 -12.20
N PRO A 9 -7.75 7.79 -11.35
CA PRO A 9 -9.01 7.03 -11.37
C PRO A 9 -9.73 7.04 -12.73
N ARG A 10 -9.70 8.15 -13.44
CA ARG A 10 -10.34 8.24 -14.76
C ARG A 10 -9.68 7.33 -15.79
N ARG A 11 -8.35 7.28 -15.80
CA ARG A 11 -7.59 6.40 -16.72
C ARG A 11 -7.84 4.94 -16.38
N LEU A 12 -7.87 4.65 -15.09
CA LEU A 12 -8.15 3.30 -14.61
C LEU A 12 -9.56 2.86 -15.02
N ARG A 13 -10.56 3.73 -14.90
CA ARG A 13 -11.94 3.47 -15.34
C ARG A 13 -12.02 3.13 -16.82
N ALA A 14 -11.24 3.83 -17.65
CA ALA A 14 -11.24 3.60 -19.10
C ALA A 14 -10.75 2.21 -19.49
N ILE A 15 -9.80 1.65 -18.76
CA ILE A 15 -9.25 0.32 -19.06
C ILE A 15 -9.87 -0.82 -18.23
N LEU A 16 -10.72 -0.47 -17.28
CA LEU A 16 -11.33 -1.42 -16.34
C LEU A 16 -12.01 -2.63 -17.02
N PRO A 17 -12.76 -2.45 -18.15
CA PRO A 17 -13.39 -3.58 -18.83
C PRO A 17 -12.40 -4.63 -19.36
N TYR A 18 -11.13 -4.28 -19.49
CA TYR A 18 -10.09 -5.17 -20.01
C TYR A 18 -9.24 -5.81 -18.92
N LEU A 19 -9.56 -5.51 -17.62
CA LEU A 19 -8.79 -5.99 -16.49
C LEU A 19 -9.51 -7.12 -15.76
N ASP A 20 -8.78 -8.19 -15.47
CA ASP A 20 -9.21 -9.29 -14.61
C ASP A 20 -8.54 -9.23 -13.24
N TRP A 21 -7.39 -8.55 -13.16
CA TRP A 21 -6.59 -8.44 -11.95
C TRP A 21 -5.88 -7.09 -11.86
N VAL A 22 -5.82 -6.52 -10.66
CA VAL A 22 -5.10 -5.28 -10.38
C VAL A 22 -4.27 -5.43 -9.10
N GLY A 23 -2.99 -5.07 -9.19
CA GLY A 23 -2.12 -4.87 -8.05
C GLY A 23 -2.11 -3.38 -7.69
N LEU A 24 -2.63 -3.03 -6.52
CA LEU A 24 -2.75 -1.65 -6.08
C LEU A 24 -1.78 -1.34 -4.95
N ASP A 25 -0.91 -0.37 -5.18
CA ASP A 25 0.03 0.14 -4.17
C ASP A 25 -0.67 1.11 -3.24
N ILE A 26 -0.64 0.80 -1.95
CA ILE A 26 -1.16 1.68 -0.89
C ILE A 26 0.03 2.21 -0.10
N LYS A 27 0.21 3.52 -0.11
CA LYS A 27 1.43 4.16 0.41
C LYS A 27 1.35 4.59 1.87
N ALA A 28 0.15 4.78 2.39
CA ALA A 28 -0.12 5.20 3.77
C ALA A 28 -1.60 4.95 4.08
N PRO A 29 -2.07 5.15 5.33
CA PRO A 29 -3.51 5.07 5.60
C PRO A 29 -4.30 5.99 4.67
N LEU A 30 -5.36 5.47 4.06
CA LEU A 30 -6.16 6.24 3.10
C LEU A 30 -6.95 7.37 3.77
N SER A 31 -7.19 7.28 5.07
CA SER A 31 -7.83 8.33 5.87
C SER A 31 -6.88 9.45 6.26
N ASP A 32 -5.58 9.24 6.09
CA ASP A 32 -4.54 10.20 6.53
C ASP A 32 -3.88 10.84 5.31
N GLU A 33 -4.49 11.93 4.83
CA GLU A 33 -4.01 12.65 3.65
C GLU A 33 -2.59 13.21 3.86
N ALA A 34 -2.29 13.72 5.06
CA ALA A 34 -0.97 14.27 5.36
C ALA A 34 0.13 13.20 5.30
N ALA A 35 -0.13 12.03 5.86
CA ALA A 35 0.81 10.90 5.78
C ALA A 35 1.00 10.44 4.33
N TYR A 36 -0.09 10.40 3.57
CA TYR A 36 -0.05 10.00 2.16
C TYR A 36 0.77 10.99 1.33
N GLU A 37 0.54 12.28 1.51
CA GLU A 37 1.29 13.34 0.82
C GLU A 37 2.78 13.30 1.17
N LYS A 38 3.13 12.99 2.41
CA LYS A 38 4.53 12.86 2.84
C LYS A 38 5.26 11.78 2.03
N VAL A 39 4.60 10.66 1.75
CA VAL A 39 5.20 9.56 0.99
C VAL A 39 5.21 9.84 -0.51
N VAL A 40 4.09 10.28 -1.04
CA VAL A 40 3.88 10.45 -2.50
C VAL A 40 4.31 11.83 -2.98
N ARG A 41 4.31 12.83 -2.12
CA ARG A 41 4.61 14.23 -2.42
C ARG A 41 3.66 14.86 -3.44
N ARG A 42 2.37 14.50 -3.35
CA ARG A 42 1.29 15.06 -4.17
C ARG A 42 0.05 15.31 -3.33
N LYS A 43 -0.52 16.48 -3.47
CA LYS A 43 -1.78 16.85 -2.81
C LYS A 43 -2.93 16.02 -3.34
N GLY A 44 -3.83 15.63 -2.45
CA GLY A 44 -5.02 14.87 -2.81
C GLY A 44 -4.76 13.42 -3.20
N ALA A 45 -3.56 12.91 -2.94
CA ALA A 45 -3.19 11.55 -3.33
C ALA A 45 -4.10 10.50 -2.68
N ALA A 46 -4.34 10.58 -1.38
CA ALA A 46 -5.17 9.60 -0.68
C ALA A 46 -6.61 9.57 -1.25
N ALA A 47 -7.19 10.72 -1.54
CA ALA A 47 -8.53 10.80 -2.13
C ALA A 47 -8.60 10.12 -3.50
N LYS A 48 -7.58 10.30 -4.33
CA LYS A 48 -7.50 9.65 -5.65
C LYS A 48 -7.38 8.15 -5.52
N VAL A 49 -6.55 7.67 -4.62
CA VAL A 49 -6.37 6.24 -4.37
C VAL A 49 -7.65 5.62 -3.80
N ARG A 50 -8.34 6.31 -2.87
CA ARG A 50 -9.65 5.87 -2.38
C ARG A 50 -10.65 5.70 -3.52
N SER A 51 -10.74 6.69 -4.42
CA SER A 51 -11.63 6.60 -5.58
C SER A 51 -11.30 5.40 -6.46
N SER A 52 -10.02 5.16 -6.72
CA SER A 52 -9.58 4.00 -7.50
C SER A 52 -9.96 2.69 -6.82
N LEU A 53 -9.73 2.58 -5.50
CA LEU A 53 -10.06 1.39 -4.73
C LEU A 53 -11.56 1.11 -4.76
N GLU A 54 -12.38 2.10 -4.49
CA GLU A 54 -13.85 1.97 -4.52
C GLU A 54 -14.34 1.50 -5.88
N MET A 55 -13.81 2.08 -6.94
CA MET A 55 -14.16 1.70 -8.30
C MET A 55 -13.79 0.25 -8.62
N LEU A 56 -12.61 -0.18 -8.20
CA LEU A 56 -12.14 -1.55 -8.40
C LEU A 56 -12.99 -2.55 -7.60
N LEU A 57 -13.35 -2.22 -6.37
CA LEU A 57 -14.23 -3.06 -5.55
C LEU A 57 -15.63 -3.21 -6.17
N GLU A 58 -16.20 -2.11 -6.65
CA GLU A 58 -17.50 -2.13 -7.32
C GLU A 58 -17.48 -2.95 -8.60
N ALA A 59 -16.38 -2.90 -9.34
CA ALA A 59 -16.23 -3.64 -10.59
C ALA A 59 -16.06 -5.15 -10.41
N GLY A 60 -15.72 -5.58 -9.19
CA GLY A 60 -15.53 -7.01 -8.90
C GLY A 60 -14.26 -7.61 -9.49
N VAL A 61 -13.28 -6.78 -9.89
CA VAL A 61 -11.98 -7.29 -10.34
C VAL A 61 -11.20 -7.88 -9.17
N SER A 62 -10.32 -8.83 -9.45
CA SER A 62 -9.42 -9.38 -8.43
C SER A 62 -8.39 -8.32 -8.04
N ILE A 63 -8.30 -8.01 -6.75
CA ILE A 63 -7.41 -6.96 -6.24
C ILE A 63 -6.40 -7.55 -5.27
N GLU A 64 -5.12 -7.29 -5.54
CA GLU A 64 -4.06 -7.49 -4.58
C GLU A 64 -3.55 -6.12 -4.14
N THR A 65 -3.48 -5.88 -2.85
CA THR A 65 -2.92 -4.64 -2.32
C THR A 65 -1.55 -4.89 -1.73
N ARG A 66 -0.69 -3.88 -1.79
CA ARG A 66 0.64 -3.99 -1.19
C ARG A 66 1.12 -2.64 -0.69
N THR A 67 1.99 -2.68 0.32
CA THR A 67 2.66 -1.49 0.86
C THR A 67 4.13 -1.78 1.07
N THR A 68 4.97 -0.86 0.62
CA THR A 68 6.40 -0.87 0.95
C THR A 68 6.59 0.09 2.10
N VAL A 69 7.21 -0.37 3.19
CA VAL A 69 7.33 0.39 4.44
C VAL A 69 8.77 0.65 4.84
N HIS A 70 8.98 1.79 5.48
CA HIS A 70 10.24 2.17 6.10
C HIS A 70 9.91 2.94 7.39
N PRO A 71 10.67 2.74 8.49
CA PRO A 71 10.38 3.40 9.78
C PRO A 71 10.30 4.92 9.71
N GLU A 72 11.03 5.54 8.79
CA GLU A 72 11.00 6.99 8.59
C GLU A 72 9.65 7.52 8.10
N TYR A 73 8.92 6.70 7.33
CA TYR A 73 7.64 7.09 6.73
C TYR A 73 6.43 6.39 7.37
N HIS A 74 6.65 5.26 8.03
CA HIS A 74 5.57 4.41 8.52
C HIS A 74 5.83 3.95 9.94
N THR A 75 5.07 4.48 10.89
CA THR A 75 5.02 3.90 12.24
C THR A 75 4.25 2.60 12.19
N GLU A 76 4.45 1.74 13.19
CA GLU A 76 3.68 0.49 13.26
C GLU A 76 2.18 0.75 13.43
N GLU A 77 1.80 1.82 14.14
CA GLU A 77 0.41 2.24 14.25
C GLU A 77 -0.19 2.61 12.88
N GLN A 78 0.57 3.29 12.04
CA GLN A 78 0.14 3.63 10.68
C GLN A 78 -0.01 2.39 9.81
N ILE A 79 0.88 1.42 9.94
CA ILE A 79 0.78 0.13 9.22
C ILE A 79 -0.51 -0.58 9.63
N LEU A 80 -0.80 -0.65 10.92
CA LEU A 80 -2.01 -1.30 11.43
C LEU A 80 -3.28 -0.56 10.99
N GLN A 81 -3.28 0.77 11.05
CA GLN A 81 -4.40 1.59 10.59
C GLN A 81 -4.69 1.35 9.11
N LEU A 82 -3.65 1.40 8.28
CA LEU A 82 -3.74 1.13 6.84
C LEU A 82 -4.35 -0.24 6.58
N ALA A 83 -3.84 -1.26 7.23
CA ALA A 83 -4.30 -2.63 7.06
C ALA A 83 -5.76 -2.81 7.49
N ARG A 84 -6.16 -2.22 8.62
CA ARG A 84 -7.55 -2.27 9.10
C ARG A 84 -8.48 -1.58 8.13
N GLU A 85 -8.09 -0.45 7.57
CA GLU A 85 -8.89 0.25 6.54
C GLU A 85 -9.09 -0.61 5.31
N LEU A 86 -8.04 -1.28 4.83
CA LEU A 86 -8.15 -2.18 3.68
C LEU A 86 -9.03 -3.39 3.98
N SER A 87 -8.85 -4.00 5.15
CA SER A 87 -9.66 -5.14 5.59
C SER A 87 -11.14 -4.76 5.71
N ASP A 88 -11.43 -3.62 6.31
CA ASP A 88 -12.80 -3.10 6.47
C ASP A 88 -13.44 -2.79 5.11
N ALA A 89 -12.66 -2.39 4.13
CA ALA A 89 -13.14 -2.14 2.77
C ALA A 89 -13.44 -3.42 1.99
N GLY A 90 -13.05 -4.58 2.50
CA GLY A 90 -13.28 -5.86 1.86
C GLY A 90 -12.08 -6.42 1.09
N ILE A 91 -10.91 -5.85 1.26
CA ILE A 91 -9.68 -6.38 0.65
C ILE A 91 -9.30 -7.70 1.32
N GLU A 92 -9.06 -8.72 0.53
CA GLU A 92 -8.73 -10.06 1.01
C GLU A 92 -7.24 -10.40 0.92
N SER A 93 -6.50 -9.71 0.05
CA SER A 93 -5.09 -10.01 -0.22
C SER A 93 -4.22 -8.79 0.01
N TYR A 94 -3.23 -8.93 0.91
CA TYR A 94 -2.32 -7.86 1.27
C TYR A 94 -0.88 -8.35 1.36
N ALA A 95 0.04 -7.58 0.81
CA ALA A 95 1.48 -7.82 0.91
C ALA A 95 2.17 -6.63 1.58
N LEU A 96 2.95 -6.90 2.60
CA LEU A 96 3.81 -5.92 3.25
C LEU A 96 5.25 -6.20 2.84
N GLN A 97 5.93 -5.19 2.36
CA GLN A 97 7.31 -5.30 1.91
C GLN A 97 8.16 -4.25 2.59
N ILE A 98 9.35 -4.66 3.08
CA ILE A 98 10.32 -3.73 3.65
C ILE A 98 11.02 -3.01 2.50
N TYR A 99 11.16 -1.68 2.64
CA TYR A 99 11.88 -0.85 1.69
C TYR A 99 13.27 -1.42 1.43
N ARG A 100 13.63 -1.50 0.16
CA ARG A 100 14.94 -1.92 -0.29
C ARG A 100 15.60 -0.77 -1.06
N GLN A 101 16.81 -0.42 -0.65
CA GLN A 101 17.57 0.64 -1.27
C GLN A 101 17.88 0.29 -2.74
N PRO A 102 17.45 1.14 -3.71
CA PRO A 102 17.86 0.97 -5.08
C PRO A 102 19.37 1.17 -5.24
N ARG A 103 19.98 0.42 -6.15
CA ARG A 103 21.39 0.61 -6.48
C ARG A 103 21.60 1.94 -7.20
N GLY A 104 22.72 2.60 -6.91
CA GLY A 104 23.12 3.81 -7.62
C GLY A 104 22.44 5.09 -7.16
N LEU A 105 21.69 5.07 -6.05
CA LEU A 105 21.16 6.30 -5.46
C LEU A 105 22.30 7.16 -4.91
N PRO A 106 22.23 8.50 -5.11
CA PRO A 106 23.13 9.43 -4.42
C PRO A 106 23.03 9.26 -2.90
N GLU A 107 24.16 9.41 -2.21
CA GLU A 107 24.24 9.23 -0.74
C GLU A 107 23.20 10.07 0.00
N GLU A 108 22.94 11.29 -0.47
CA GLU A 108 21.95 12.22 0.11
C GLU A 108 20.50 11.73 0.04
N HIS A 109 20.20 10.75 -0.82
CA HIS A 109 18.86 10.16 -0.98
C HIS A 109 18.72 8.80 -0.29
N LEU A 110 19.77 8.33 0.38
CA LEU A 110 19.74 7.05 1.06
C LEU A 110 18.96 7.16 2.37
N LEU A 111 18.09 6.17 2.60
CA LEU A 111 17.44 5.98 3.89
C LEU A 111 18.28 5.05 4.76
N GLU A 112 18.12 5.15 6.08
CA GLU A 112 18.78 4.24 6.99
C GLU A 112 18.32 2.80 6.74
N ARG A 113 19.24 1.86 6.99
CA ARG A 113 18.93 0.44 6.87
C ARG A 113 17.88 0.04 7.92
N VAL A 114 16.87 -0.69 7.48
CA VAL A 114 15.80 -1.14 8.36
C VAL A 114 16.30 -2.23 9.30
N GLY A 115 16.10 -2.04 10.61
CA GLY A 115 16.45 -3.02 11.63
C GLY A 115 15.56 -4.26 11.57
N SER A 116 16.06 -5.36 12.14
CA SER A 116 15.35 -6.65 12.13
C SER A 116 14.09 -6.69 12.99
N ASP A 117 13.92 -5.73 13.89
CA ASP A 117 12.78 -5.61 14.80
C ASP A 117 11.63 -4.76 14.25
N TYR A 118 11.76 -4.27 13.01
CA TYR A 118 10.70 -3.50 12.35
C TYR A 118 10.21 -4.25 11.10
N PRO A 119 8.91 -4.48 10.98
CA PRO A 119 7.87 -4.33 12.00
C PRO A 119 8.01 -5.40 13.09
N HIS A 120 7.45 -5.13 14.27
CA HIS A 120 7.41 -6.11 15.35
C HIS A 120 6.61 -7.34 14.93
N GLU A 121 6.95 -8.48 15.52
CA GLU A 121 6.26 -9.74 15.25
C GLU A 121 4.76 -9.67 15.55
N GLU A 122 4.37 -8.96 16.59
CA GLU A 122 2.96 -8.75 16.94
C GLU A 122 2.20 -8.02 15.84
N THR A 123 2.82 -7.01 15.23
CA THR A 123 2.24 -6.30 14.09
C THR A 123 2.00 -7.25 12.93
N LEU A 124 3.00 -8.05 12.58
CA LEU A 124 2.88 -9.03 11.51
C LEU A 124 1.79 -10.07 11.76
N LYS A 125 1.66 -10.54 13.00
CA LYS A 125 0.58 -11.48 13.39
C LYS A 125 -0.79 -10.84 13.24
N THR A 126 -0.94 -9.58 13.61
CA THR A 126 -2.20 -8.85 13.44
C THR A 126 -2.54 -8.72 11.96
N LEU A 127 -1.59 -8.36 11.12
CA LEU A 127 -1.81 -8.28 9.68
C LEU A 127 -2.25 -9.61 9.09
N GLU A 128 -1.59 -10.69 9.47
CA GLU A 128 -1.96 -12.04 9.03
C GLU A 128 -3.41 -12.38 9.39
N SER A 129 -3.88 -11.95 10.55
CA SER A 129 -5.24 -12.20 11.01
C SER A 129 -6.32 -11.41 10.24
N LEU A 130 -5.95 -10.31 9.61
CA LEU A 130 -6.89 -9.41 8.94
C LEU A 130 -7.23 -9.82 7.50
N PHE A 131 -6.38 -10.61 6.86
CA PHE A 131 -6.51 -10.91 5.44
C PHE A 131 -6.58 -12.41 5.19
N LYS A 132 -7.33 -12.83 4.17
CA LYS A 132 -7.33 -14.22 3.70
C LYS A 132 -5.95 -14.65 3.22
N LYS A 133 -5.26 -13.73 2.53
CA LYS A 133 -3.91 -13.94 2.04
C LYS A 133 -3.03 -12.78 2.47
N PHE A 134 -2.04 -13.07 3.31
CA PHE A 134 -1.04 -12.10 3.73
C PHE A 134 0.35 -12.59 3.34
N ILE A 135 1.13 -11.71 2.72
CA ILE A 135 2.52 -11.98 2.36
C ILE A 135 3.40 -10.91 3.00
N TYR A 136 4.45 -11.35 3.66
CA TYR A 136 5.48 -10.48 4.18
C TYR A 136 6.79 -10.73 3.44
N ARG A 137 7.36 -9.66 2.88
CA ARG A 137 8.63 -9.73 2.15
C ARG A 137 9.67 -8.85 2.82
N ARG A 138 10.75 -9.50 3.19
CA ARG A 138 11.97 -8.84 3.67
C ARG A 138 13.12 -9.33 2.82
N SER A 139 13.78 -8.43 2.13
CA SER A 139 14.91 -8.75 1.26
C SER A 139 16.22 -8.89 2.05
#